data_dd90219cebc40d3c94a1e4ef125f4459
#
_entry.id   dd90219cebc40d3c94a1e4ef125f4459
#
_cell.length_a   1.000
_cell.length_b   1.000
_cell.length_c   1.000
_cell.angle_alpha   90.00
_cell.angle_beta   90.00
_cell.angle_gamma   90.00
#
_symmetry.space_group_name_H-M   'P 1'
#
loop_
_entity.id
_entity.type
_entity.pdbx_description
1 polymer ?
#
loop_
_entity_poly.entity_id
_entity_poly.type
_entity_poly.pdbx_seq_one_letter_code
_entity_poly.pdbx_strand_id
1 'polypeptide(L)'
;MGSGGRGVRRVSDPSKVARAVAEVMRGQPGPTVVQGYLSEADDGEKRIFWVDGHIVGGYLRRRAPGAFHHNLQRGGQPEATVISESDRTICDAIAPHLRRNGIAIAGLDIIGSALVECNTLNPGGVHYAESFRDSNSMGATECPIASQVIRMLTTVPTWKLPEANPA
;
A
#
# COMPACT_ATOMS: atom_id res chain seq x y z
N MET A 1 3.72 -8.02 13.08
CA MET A 1 2.57 -8.04 12.13
C MET A 1 2.80 -9.11 11.07
N GLY A 2 1.78 -9.87 10.69
CA GLY A 2 1.92 -10.92 9.69
C GLY A 2 2.04 -10.33 8.28
N SER A 3 3.06 -10.68 7.52
CA SER A 3 3.15 -10.36 6.10
C SER A 3 2.32 -11.34 5.26
N GLY A 4 1.93 -10.93 4.05
CA GLY A 4 1.23 -11.80 3.11
C GLY A 4 -0.22 -12.14 3.49
N GLY A 5 -0.90 -11.30 4.26
CA GLY A 5 -2.30 -11.50 4.69
C GLY A 5 -2.49 -12.64 5.70
N ARG A 6 -1.41 -13.10 6.34
CA ARG A 6 -1.55 -14.08 7.44
C ARG A 6 -2.24 -13.44 8.63
N GLY A 7 -3.28 -14.13 9.17
CA GLY A 7 -4.04 -13.63 10.31
C GLY A 7 -5.18 -12.67 9.94
N VAL A 8 -5.33 -12.29 8.67
CA VAL A 8 -6.49 -11.50 8.22
C VAL A 8 -7.72 -12.38 8.13
N ARG A 9 -8.82 -11.93 8.73
CA ARG A 9 -10.12 -12.63 8.73
C ARG A 9 -11.24 -11.68 8.37
N ARG A 10 -12.16 -12.13 7.54
CA ARG A 10 -13.43 -11.45 7.31
C ARG A 10 -14.49 -12.01 8.27
N VAL A 11 -15.18 -11.11 8.96
CA VAL A 11 -16.29 -11.45 9.87
C VAL A 11 -17.53 -10.75 9.34
N SER A 12 -18.51 -11.55 8.88
CA SER A 12 -19.76 -11.01 8.31
C SER A 12 -20.85 -10.80 9.36
N ASP A 13 -20.69 -11.40 10.54
CA ASP A 13 -21.66 -11.32 11.64
C ASP A 13 -21.05 -10.47 12.77
N PRO A 14 -21.58 -9.28 13.04
CA PRO A 14 -21.06 -8.39 14.09
C PRO A 14 -20.95 -9.04 15.46
N SER A 15 -21.86 -9.98 15.80
CA SER A 15 -21.85 -10.68 17.08
C SER A 15 -20.61 -11.58 17.28
N LYS A 16 -19.93 -11.95 16.19
CA LYS A 16 -18.73 -12.81 16.19
C LYS A 16 -17.41 -12.04 16.20
N VAL A 17 -17.45 -10.71 16.12
CA VAL A 17 -16.23 -9.90 16.04
C VAL A 17 -15.34 -10.08 17.27
N ALA A 18 -15.91 -9.98 18.48
CA ALA A 18 -15.15 -10.15 19.73
C ALA A 18 -14.43 -11.51 19.80
N ARG A 19 -15.13 -12.58 19.40
CA ARG A 19 -14.56 -13.92 19.35
C ARG A 19 -13.44 -14.02 18.33
N ALA A 20 -13.63 -13.48 17.13
CA ALA A 20 -12.62 -13.49 16.07
C ALA A 20 -11.35 -12.72 16.48
N VAL A 21 -11.50 -11.56 17.13
CA VAL A 21 -10.39 -10.80 17.70
C VAL A 21 -9.62 -11.62 18.72
N ALA A 22 -10.31 -12.24 19.69
CA ALA A 22 -9.69 -13.07 20.72
C ALA A 22 -8.93 -14.27 20.10
N GLU A 23 -9.44 -14.85 19.01
CA GLU A 23 -8.76 -15.95 18.31
C GLU A 23 -7.49 -15.48 17.58
N VAL A 24 -7.53 -14.30 16.94
CA VAL A 24 -6.35 -13.71 16.30
C VAL A 24 -5.26 -13.37 17.33
N MET A 25 -5.63 -12.73 18.43
CA MET A 25 -4.70 -12.35 19.50
C MET A 25 -4.03 -13.55 20.19
N ARG A 26 -4.74 -14.70 20.30
CA ARG A 26 -4.14 -15.94 20.82
C ARG A 26 -3.07 -16.51 19.89
N GLY A 27 -3.26 -16.37 18.58
CA GLY A 27 -2.31 -16.88 17.59
C GLY A 27 -1.14 -15.92 17.30
N GLN A 28 -1.35 -14.62 17.53
CA GLN A 28 -0.34 -13.58 17.31
C GLN A 28 -0.47 -12.51 18.39
N PRO A 29 0.32 -12.58 19.46
CA PRO A 29 0.31 -11.56 20.50
C PRO A 29 0.68 -10.18 19.92
N GLY A 30 -0.12 -9.17 20.24
CA GLY A 30 0.11 -7.80 19.81
C GLY A 30 -1.19 -7.07 19.41
N PRO A 31 -1.08 -5.81 19.01
CA PRO A 31 -2.24 -5.03 18.61
C PRO A 31 -2.93 -5.64 17.38
N THR A 32 -4.24 -5.72 17.43
CA THR A 32 -5.10 -6.22 16.35
C THR A 32 -5.90 -5.06 15.77
N VAL A 33 -5.83 -4.89 14.46
CA VAL A 33 -6.63 -3.90 13.74
C VAL A 33 -7.98 -4.51 13.35
N VAL A 34 -9.06 -3.80 13.65
CA VAL A 34 -10.42 -4.14 13.21
C VAL A 34 -10.93 -2.96 12.38
N GLN A 35 -11.36 -3.24 11.17
CA GLN A 35 -11.86 -2.19 10.25
C GLN A 35 -13.07 -2.68 9.47
N GLY A 36 -13.91 -1.73 9.01
CA GLY A 36 -15.04 -2.03 8.14
C GLY A 36 -14.59 -2.65 6.82
N TYR A 37 -15.40 -3.56 6.29
CA TYR A 37 -15.19 -4.08 4.95
C TYR A 37 -15.69 -3.05 3.92
N LEU A 38 -14.85 -2.75 2.95
CA LEU A 38 -15.19 -1.88 1.84
C LEU A 38 -15.72 -2.73 0.69
N SER A 39 -16.92 -2.44 0.21
CA SER A 39 -17.54 -3.17 -0.91
C SER A 39 -16.74 -3.00 -2.20
N GLU A 40 -16.09 -1.85 -2.38
CA GLU A 40 -15.22 -1.51 -3.51
C GLU A 40 -14.00 -2.43 -3.63
N ALA A 41 -13.73 -3.24 -2.60
CA ALA A 41 -12.74 -4.32 -2.69
C ALA A 41 -13.08 -5.34 -3.78
N ASP A 42 -14.33 -5.43 -4.23
CA ASP A 42 -14.73 -6.28 -5.34
C ASP A 42 -14.15 -5.78 -6.68
N ASP A 43 -13.89 -4.47 -6.77
CA ASP A 43 -13.27 -3.82 -7.92
C ASP A 43 -11.73 -3.84 -7.89
N GLY A 44 -11.17 -4.35 -6.82
CA GLY A 44 -9.73 -4.50 -6.64
C GLY A 44 -9.13 -3.55 -5.61
N GLU A 45 -7.83 -3.69 -5.44
CA GLU A 45 -7.01 -2.91 -4.52
C GLU A 45 -5.81 -2.35 -5.28
N LYS A 46 -5.66 -1.02 -5.35
CA LYS A 46 -4.51 -0.38 -5.99
C LYS A 46 -3.32 -0.38 -5.04
N ARG A 47 -2.17 -0.80 -5.54
CA ARG A 47 -0.86 -0.56 -4.94
C ARG A 47 -0.22 0.63 -5.64
N ILE A 48 0.02 1.72 -4.90
CA ILE A 48 0.70 2.92 -5.40
C ILE A 48 2.07 3.01 -4.75
N PHE A 49 3.11 3.25 -5.55
CA PHE A 49 4.45 3.54 -5.06
C PHE A 49 4.62 5.05 -4.92
N TRP A 50 4.88 5.44 -3.68
CA TRP A 50 5.12 6.82 -3.28
C TRP A 50 6.57 6.99 -2.83
N VAL A 51 7.24 8.02 -3.35
CA VAL A 51 8.63 8.34 -3.01
C VAL A 51 8.74 9.84 -2.78
N ASP A 52 9.07 10.24 -1.57
CA ASP A 52 9.31 11.63 -1.14
C ASP A 52 8.29 12.67 -1.65
N GLY A 53 7.02 12.34 -1.61
CA GLY A 53 5.94 13.21 -2.05
C GLY A 53 5.47 12.99 -3.48
N HIS A 54 6.06 12.03 -4.20
CA HIS A 54 5.74 11.78 -5.60
C HIS A 54 5.20 10.36 -5.80
N ILE A 55 4.21 10.22 -6.65
CA ILE A 55 3.75 8.92 -7.15
C ILE A 55 4.65 8.52 -8.31
N VAL A 56 5.38 7.42 -8.17
CA VAL A 56 6.31 6.92 -9.19
C VAL A 56 5.73 5.78 -10.02
N GLY A 57 4.60 5.23 -9.61
CA GLY A 57 3.88 4.19 -10.35
C GLY A 57 2.86 3.46 -9.48
N GLY A 58 2.14 2.53 -10.10
CA GLY A 58 1.16 1.71 -9.39
C GLY A 58 0.54 0.64 -10.29
N TYR A 59 -0.19 -0.28 -9.66
CA TYR A 59 -0.94 -1.33 -10.35
C TYR A 59 -2.16 -1.75 -9.51
N LEU A 60 -3.14 -2.36 -10.15
CA LEU A 60 -4.30 -2.93 -9.50
C LEU A 60 -4.02 -4.38 -9.12
N ARG A 61 -4.49 -4.79 -7.95
CA ARG A 61 -4.51 -6.18 -7.51
C ARG A 61 -5.93 -6.71 -7.54
N ARG A 62 -6.20 -7.68 -8.38
CA ARG A 62 -7.44 -8.45 -8.39
C ARG A 62 -7.31 -9.64 -7.47
N ARG A 63 -8.32 -9.92 -6.66
CA ARG A 63 -8.34 -11.13 -5.84
C ARG A 63 -8.61 -12.37 -6.67
N ALA A 64 -8.10 -13.51 -6.20
CA ALA A 64 -8.47 -14.80 -6.79
C ALA A 64 -9.98 -15.07 -6.60
N PRO A 65 -10.61 -15.83 -7.50
CA PRO A 65 -12.00 -16.24 -7.34
C PRO A 65 -12.26 -16.86 -5.97
N GLY A 66 -13.28 -16.38 -5.26
CA GLY A 66 -13.63 -16.84 -3.91
C GLY A 66 -12.75 -16.34 -2.78
N ALA A 67 -11.64 -15.65 -3.06
CA ALA A 67 -10.83 -14.99 -2.04
C ALA A 67 -11.43 -13.64 -1.63
N PHE A 68 -11.14 -13.17 -0.41
CA PHE A 68 -11.53 -11.83 0.05
C PHE A 68 -10.35 -10.84 0.13
N HIS A 69 -9.12 -11.32 -0.04
CA HIS A 69 -7.90 -10.51 -0.02
C HIS A 69 -7.24 -10.50 -1.40
N HIS A 70 -6.54 -9.41 -1.71
CA HIS A 70 -5.92 -9.14 -3.03
C HIS A 70 -4.45 -9.56 -3.11
N ASN A 71 -3.94 -10.22 -2.09
CA ASN A 71 -2.52 -10.56 -2.00
C ASN A 71 -2.07 -11.48 -3.15
N LEU A 72 -1.05 -11.04 -3.90
CA LEU A 72 -0.52 -11.77 -5.06
C LEU A 72 0.07 -13.14 -4.68
N GLN A 73 0.67 -13.26 -3.49
CA GLN A 73 1.18 -14.56 -3.01
C GLN A 73 0.07 -15.58 -2.71
N ARG A 74 -1.18 -15.15 -2.70
CA ARG A 74 -2.37 -15.98 -2.50
C ARG A 74 -3.24 -16.09 -3.75
N GLY A 75 -2.63 -15.94 -4.94
CA GLY A 75 -3.29 -16.10 -6.21
C GLY A 75 -3.98 -14.84 -6.74
N GLY A 76 -3.82 -13.69 -6.08
CA GLY A 76 -4.21 -12.41 -6.66
C GLY A 76 -3.49 -12.16 -7.98
N GLN A 77 -4.10 -11.39 -8.88
CA GLN A 77 -3.55 -11.06 -10.19
C GLN A 77 -3.24 -9.56 -10.28
N PRO A 78 -2.04 -9.19 -10.76
CA PRO A 78 -1.72 -7.79 -11.02
C PRO A 78 -2.31 -7.37 -12.38
N GLU A 79 -2.89 -6.16 -12.43
CA GLU A 79 -3.44 -5.55 -13.64
C GLU A 79 -2.97 -4.11 -13.78
N ALA A 80 -2.98 -3.61 -15.03
CA ALA A 80 -2.76 -2.19 -15.29
C ALA A 80 -3.84 -1.34 -14.61
N THR A 81 -3.47 -0.15 -14.15
CA THR A 81 -4.41 0.80 -13.56
C THR A 81 -4.04 2.23 -13.89
N VAL A 82 -5.01 3.11 -13.87
CA VAL A 82 -4.80 4.56 -13.98
C VAL A 82 -4.77 5.14 -12.57
N ILE A 83 -3.79 6.00 -12.31
CA ILE A 83 -3.74 6.80 -11.08
C ILE A 83 -4.71 7.97 -11.23
N SER A 84 -5.82 7.89 -10.53
CA SER A 84 -6.90 8.88 -10.56
C SER A 84 -6.56 10.10 -9.70
N GLU A 85 -7.36 11.16 -9.84
CA GLU A 85 -7.27 12.35 -8.98
C GLU A 85 -7.57 12.03 -7.51
N SER A 86 -8.52 11.12 -7.26
CA SER A 86 -8.81 10.63 -5.91
C SER A 86 -7.58 9.93 -5.29
N ASP A 87 -6.87 9.10 -6.07
CA ASP A 87 -5.65 8.46 -5.59
C ASP A 87 -4.57 9.48 -5.22
N ARG A 88 -4.40 10.54 -6.03
CA ARG A 88 -3.47 11.64 -5.77
C ARG A 88 -3.84 12.38 -4.48
N THR A 89 -5.11 12.72 -4.31
CA THR A 89 -5.61 13.37 -3.10
C THR A 89 -5.29 12.55 -1.83
N ILE A 90 -5.46 11.24 -1.88
CA ILE A 90 -5.12 10.34 -0.77
C ILE A 90 -3.60 10.36 -0.50
N CYS A 91 -2.79 10.27 -1.55
CA CYS A 91 -1.33 10.29 -1.42
C CYS A 91 -0.83 11.63 -0.85
N ASP A 92 -1.40 12.75 -1.28
CA ASP A 92 -1.07 14.09 -0.77
C ASP A 92 -1.47 14.25 0.71
N ALA A 93 -2.61 13.70 1.10
CA ALA A 93 -3.07 13.75 2.48
C ALA A 93 -2.16 12.98 3.45
N ILE A 94 -1.60 11.83 3.04
CA ILE A 94 -0.70 11.03 3.89
C ILE A 94 0.75 11.53 3.85
N ALA A 95 1.18 12.24 2.81
CA ALA A 95 2.56 12.67 2.60
C ALA A 95 3.18 13.42 3.79
N PRO A 96 2.49 14.37 4.47
CA PRO A 96 3.04 15.05 5.65
C PRO A 96 3.33 14.09 6.81
N HIS A 97 2.52 13.04 6.98
CA HIS A 97 2.74 12.02 8.01
C HIS A 97 3.97 11.16 7.70
N LEU A 98 4.13 10.73 6.46
CA LEU A 98 5.28 9.95 6.02
C LEU A 98 6.58 10.74 6.22
N ARG A 99 6.61 11.99 5.76
CA ARG A 99 7.78 12.87 5.91
C ARG A 99 8.16 13.13 7.36
N ARG A 100 7.19 13.45 8.23
CA ARG A 100 7.46 13.67 9.67
C ARG A 100 8.05 12.44 10.37
N ASN A 101 7.75 11.24 9.87
CA ASN A 101 8.29 10.00 10.40
C ASN A 101 9.55 9.51 9.66
N GLY A 102 10.16 10.34 8.81
CA GLY A 102 11.37 9.99 8.08
C GLY A 102 11.17 8.90 7.02
N ILE A 103 9.93 8.70 6.54
CA ILE A 103 9.61 7.68 5.55
C ILE A 103 9.72 8.29 4.17
N ALA A 104 10.74 7.85 3.43
CA ALA A 104 11.00 8.31 2.07
C ALA A 104 10.30 7.46 1.00
N ILE A 105 10.04 6.20 1.29
CA ILE A 105 9.43 5.26 0.35
C ILE A 105 8.26 4.56 1.04
N ALA A 106 7.12 4.50 0.37
CA ALA A 106 5.97 3.74 0.84
C ALA A 106 5.21 3.08 -0.33
N GLY A 107 4.63 1.92 -0.04
CA GLY A 107 3.59 1.31 -0.86
C GLY A 107 2.23 1.59 -0.21
N LEU A 108 1.38 2.34 -0.90
CA LEU A 108 0.06 2.72 -0.42
C LEU A 108 -0.98 1.82 -1.07
N ASP A 109 -1.80 1.17 -0.25
CA ASP A 109 -2.88 0.31 -0.73
C ASP A 109 -4.20 1.04 -0.59
N ILE A 110 -4.91 1.19 -1.71
CA ILE A 110 -6.15 1.97 -1.84
C ILE A 110 -7.26 1.08 -2.37
N ILE A 111 -8.41 1.11 -1.69
CA ILE A 111 -9.66 0.49 -2.14
C ILE A 111 -10.72 1.59 -2.27
N GLY A 112 -11.28 1.75 -3.47
CA GLY A 112 -12.19 2.83 -3.75
C GLY A 112 -11.53 4.19 -3.49
N SER A 113 -12.05 4.94 -2.52
CA SER A 113 -11.52 6.23 -2.08
C SER A 113 -10.84 6.17 -0.69
N ALA A 114 -10.45 4.99 -0.22
CA ALA A 114 -9.88 4.80 1.11
C ALA A 114 -8.47 4.21 1.06
N LEU A 115 -7.53 4.84 1.80
CA LEU A 115 -6.24 4.24 2.12
C LEU A 115 -6.45 3.13 3.16
N VAL A 116 -6.12 1.89 2.81
CA VAL A 116 -6.33 0.72 3.68
C VAL A 116 -5.05 0.22 4.34
N GLU A 117 -3.91 0.44 3.70
CA GLU A 117 -2.60 0.02 4.23
C GLU A 117 -1.49 0.94 3.74
N CYS A 118 -0.49 1.15 4.61
CA CYS A 118 0.74 1.86 4.28
C CYS A 118 1.95 0.95 4.59
N ASN A 119 2.61 0.49 3.54
CA ASN A 119 3.76 -0.41 3.61
C ASN A 119 5.05 0.40 3.53
N THR A 120 5.78 0.52 4.65
CA THR A 120 6.96 1.39 4.77
C THR A 120 8.29 0.64 4.89
N LEU A 121 8.26 -0.66 5.21
CA LEU A 121 9.49 -1.45 5.38
C LEU A 121 9.97 -2.09 4.07
N ASN A 122 9.06 -2.69 3.32
CA ASN A 122 9.37 -3.36 2.07
C ASN A 122 8.16 -3.33 1.12
N PRO A 123 7.90 -2.20 0.46
CA PRO A 123 6.81 -2.11 -0.52
C PRO A 123 7.14 -2.92 -1.77
N GLY A 124 6.81 -4.22 -1.75
CA GLY A 124 7.05 -5.13 -2.89
C GLY A 124 6.14 -4.86 -4.08
N GLY A 125 6.54 -5.38 -5.27
CA GLY A 125 5.74 -5.35 -6.49
C GLY A 125 6.10 -4.22 -7.47
N VAL A 126 7.23 -3.53 -7.29
CA VAL A 126 7.72 -2.48 -8.22
C VAL A 126 7.78 -3.00 -9.67
N HIS A 127 8.19 -4.26 -9.86
CA HIS A 127 8.27 -4.86 -11.20
C HIS A 127 6.90 -4.97 -11.90
N TYR A 128 5.80 -5.14 -11.16
CA TYR A 128 4.46 -5.10 -11.76
C TYR A 128 4.09 -3.70 -12.21
N ALA A 129 4.34 -2.69 -11.37
CA ALA A 129 4.12 -1.30 -11.76
C ALA A 129 4.94 -0.92 -13.00
N GLU A 130 6.18 -1.41 -13.09
CA GLU A 130 7.04 -1.23 -14.25
C GLU A 130 6.48 -1.89 -15.51
N SER A 131 6.02 -3.15 -15.41
CA SER A 131 5.48 -3.89 -16.56
C SER A 131 4.19 -3.30 -17.15
N PHE A 132 3.45 -2.53 -16.36
CA PHE A 132 2.21 -1.86 -16.81
C PHE A 132 2.41 -0.40 -17.19
N ARG A 133 3.61 0.13 -17.11
CA ARG A 133 3.91 1.54 -17.32
C ARG A 133 3.59 2.00 -18.74
N ASP A 134 3.95 1.20 -19.75
CA ASP A 134 3.72 1.50 -21.16
C ASP A 134 2.24 1.45 -21.55
N SER A 135 1.42 0.73 -20.78
CA SER A 135 -0.02 0.65 -20.97
C SER A 135 -0.78 1.90 -20.51
N ASN A 136 -0.13 2.74 -19.73
CA ASN A 136 -0.72 3.92 -19.09
C ASN A 136 -0.14 5.21 -19.65
N SER A 137 -0.22 5.50 -20.92
CA SER A 137 -0.03 6.80 -21.64
C SER A 137 0.44 8.05 -20.82
N MET A 138 1.14 7.87 -19.75
CA MET A 138 2.01 8.87 -19.17
C MET A 138 3.31 8.80 -19.98
N GLY A 139 3.55 9.80 -20.80
CA GLY A 139 4.64 9.87 -21.76
C GLY A 139 5.88 9.16 -21.27
N ALA A 140 6.41 8.27 -22.09
CA ALA A 140 7.58 7.45 -21.81
C ALA A 140 8.70 8.30 -21.22
N THR A 141 8.71 8.43 -19.90
CA THR A 141 9.92 8.85 -19.22
C THR A 141 10.84 7.65 -19.31
N GLU A 142 11.92 7.79 -20.02
CA GLU A 142 12.91 6.76 -20.37
C GLU A 142 13.56 6.07 -19.15
N CYS A 143 13.08 6.34 -17.94
CA CYS A 143 13.72 5.91 -16.71
C CYS A 143 12.85 4.90 -15.95
N PRO A 144 13.33 3.67 -15.71
CA PRO A 144 12.67 2.70 -14.88
C PRO A 144 12.28 3.26 -13.50
N ILE A 145 11.18 2.78 -12.91
CA ILE A 145 10.73 3.22 -11.57
C ILE A 145 11.88 3.10 -10.56
N ALA A 146 12.62 2.00 -10.59
CA ALA A 146 13.78 1.80 -9.73
C ALA A 146 14.84 2.91 -9.89
N SER A 147 15.14 3.33 -11.11
CA SER A 147 16.08 4.43 -11.37
C SER A 147 15.54 5.78 -10.92
N GLN A 148 14.23 6.02 -11.04
CA GLN A 148 13.59 7.22 -10.49
C GLN A 148 13.72 7.26 -8.98
N VAL A 149 13.43 6.14 -8.29
CA VAL A 149 13.59 6.00 -6.84
C VAL A 149 15.03 6.32 -6.42
N ILE A 150 16.02 5.70 -7.07
CA ILE A 150 17.44 5.95 -6.77
C ILE A 150 17.78 7.43 -6.98
N ARG A 151 17.38 8.02 -8.10
CA ARG A 151 17.65 9.44 -8.39
C ARG A 151 17.02 10.33 -7.31
N MET A 152 15.76 10.12 -6.94
CA MET A 152 15.07 10.92 -5.93
C MET A 152 15.76 10.82 -4.57
N LEU A 153 16.18 9.62 -4.16
CA LEU A 153 16.87 9.41 -2.88
C LEU A 153 18.28 9.97 -2.85
N THR A 154 18.97 10.07 -4.01
CA THR A 154 20.35 10.60 -4.09
C THR A 154 20.40 12.11 -4.29
N THR A 155 19.31 12.73 -4.81
CA THR A 155 19.24 14.17 -5.05
C THR A 155 18.58 14.96 -3.92
N VAL A 156 17.85 14.28 -3.03
CA VAL A 156 17.27 14.92 -1.84
C VAL A 156 18.39 15.24 -0.85
N PRO A 157 18.55 16.51 -0.41
CA PRO A 157 19.56 16.87 0.58
C PRO A 157 19.32 16.07 1.84
N THR A 158 20.34 15.34 2.24
CA THR A 158 20.48 14.61 3.50
C THR A 158 19.29 14.74 4.46
N TRP A 159 18.53 13.64 4.64
CA TRP A 159 17.52 13.50 5.68
C TRP A 159 18.11 14.00 6.99
N LYS A 160 17.71 15.17 7.42
CA LYS A 160 17.85 15.51 8.83
C LYS A 160 16.94 14.54 9.57
N LEU A 161 17.53 13.51 10.16
CA LEU A 161 16.84 12.75 11.18
C LEU A 161 16.25 13.79 12.15
N PRO A 162 14.98 13.68 12.56
CA PRO A 162 14.47 14.54 13.61
C PRO A 162 15.47 14.45 14.77
N GLU A 163 15.94 15.59 15.26
CA GLU A 163 16.81 15.62 16.43
C GLU A 163 16.13 14.78 17.51
N ALA A 164 16.88 13.80 18.04
CA ALA A 164 16.37 12.94 19.09
C ALA A 164 15.87 13.87 20.20
N ASN A 165 14.59 13.81 20.50
CA ASN A 165 13.99 14.59 21.57
C ASN A 165 14.77 14.23 22.84
N PRO A 166 15.51 15.17 23.48
CA PRO A 166 16.21 14.84 24.70
C PRO A 166 15.16 14.46 25.74
N ALA A 167 15.34 13.29 26.35
CA ALA A 167 14.51 12.75 27.43
C ALA A 167 14.45 13.66 28.65
#